data_c4b626576b5ba04c4d03a59ff95ecf9d
#
_entry.id   c4b626576b5ba04c4d03a59ff95ecf9d
#
_cell.length_a   1.000
_cell.length_b   1.000
_cell.length_c   1.000
_cell.angle_alpha   90.00
_cell.angle_beta   90.00
_cell.angle_gamma   90.00
#
_symmetry.space_group_name_H-M   'P 1'
#
loop_
_entity.id
_entity.type
_entity.pdbx_description
1 polymer ?
#
loop_
_entity_poly.entity_id
_entity_poly.type
_entity_poly.pdbx_seq_one_letter_code
_entity_poly.pdbx_strand_id
1 'polypeptide(L)'
;MPVGKPSVHAATSTPVSRPTVGVLLAEMGGWYGLPLLSGIEEAADRQDANIIYLVGASLEAAETGRTAIFRLARPERLNGLILHADLARHRSDEEIHQFCQQFAPLPLIGYALTTPEMPSVLADSYNGMHQLVMHLVKDHGYRKLAFIHGPTGQMEADERFHAFQDVLLMHGLTTNPEWVVRGDYSQESGRAAMEALLAHGRPQFEAVVAANDNMAVGALQVLHERGLRVPDDLALTGFDDTTESKLLSVPLTTVRQTFFASGQQSLISALRRIYGETLPNQILVPTSLVVRRSCGCVGEGMRQAAAQAVPGTTGSVQVLKALTPQAVDHLVAAAGERTDDDTVWGADARRFDMRAPLTETWNALLSDLESEKNRRFLAAFATALQQLQIVRHDPMIWHEVVSALRNFIRPYLNDAQLVLRVENLLQQARLLVN
;
A
#
# COMPACT_ATOMS: atom_id res chain seq x y z
N MET A 1 -35.55 46.61 21.16
CA MET A 1 -34.96 46.87 19.84
C MET A 1 -34.11 45.65 19.48
N PRO A 2 -34.44 44.88 18.47
CA PRO A 2 -33.63 43.73 18.07
C PRO A 2 -32.49 44.18 17.13
N VAL A 3 -31.29 43.73 17.44
CA VAL A 3 -30.07 43.97 16.69
C VAL A 3 -30.10 43.14 15.40
N GLY A 4 -29.94 43.84 14.27
CA GLY A 4 -29.97 43.22 12.93
C GLY A 4 -28.83 42.24 12.70
N LYS A 5 -29.14 41.10 12.10
CA LYS A 5 -28.15 40.13 11.54
C LYS A 5 -27.52 40.74 10.29
N PRO A 6 -26.21 40.61 10.10
CA PRO A 6 -25.55 41.00 8.85
C PRO A 6 -26.00 40.06 7.73
N SER A 7 -26.46 40.65 6.63
CA SER A 7 -26.78 39.94 5.39
C SER A 7 -25.46 39.52 4.71
N VAL A 8 -25.18 38.22 4.71
CA VAL A 8 -24.18 37.61 3.84
C VAL A 8 -24.76 37.60 2.43
N HIS A 9 -24.19 38.39 1.52
CA HIS A 9 -24.49 38.26 0.09
C HIS A 9 -23.98 36.89 -0.37
N ALA A 10 -24.84 35.90 -0.42
CA ALA A 10 -24.63 34.65 -1.11
C ALA A 10 -24.63 34.96 -2.62
N ALA A 11 -23.49 34.77 -3.27
CA ALA A 11 -23.46 34.67 -4.71
C ALA A 11 -24.34 33.47 -5.11
N THR A 12 -25.46 33.74 -5.75
CA THR A 12 -26.39 32.72 -6.26
C THR A 12 -25.77 32.03 -7.48
N SER A 13 -24.89 31.05 -7.27
CA SER A 13 -24.59 30.08 -8.29
C SER A 13 -25.79 29.12 -8.33
N THR A 14 -26.46 29.03 -9.46
CA THR A 14 -27.49 28.00 -9.75
C THR A 14 -26.87 26.65 -9.44
N PRO A 15 -27.48 25.77 -8.62
CA PRO A 15 -26.90 24.46 -8.34
C PRO A 15 -26.73 23.70 -9.67
N VAL A 16 -25.50 23.30 -9.97
CA VAL A 16 -25.20 22.44 -11.12
C VAL A 16 -25.87 21.11 -10.84
N SER A 17 -26.85 20.72 -11.66
CA SER A 17 -27.73 19.55 -11.38
C SER A 17 -26.95 18.23 -11.37
N ARG A 18 -25.79 18.15 -12.03
CA ARG A 18 -24.87 17.01 -12.01
C ARG A 18 -23.48 17.49 -12.48
N PRO A 19 -22.57 17.80 -11.58
CA PRO A 19 -21.27 18.36 -11.97
C PRO A 19 -20.44 17.33 -12.75
N THR A 20 -19.67 17.80 -13.72
CA THR A 20 -18.72 16.98 -14.48
C THR A 20 -17.30 17.39 -14.13
N VAL A 21 -16.52 16.44 -13.56
CA VAL A 21 -15.14 16.64 -13.16
C VAL A 21 -14.20 15.97 -14.13
N GLY A 22 -13.21 16.71 -14.63
CA GLY A 22 -12.16 16.17 -15.47
C GLY A 22 -10.99 15.68 -14.59
N VAL A 23 -10.42 14.51 -14.93
CA VAL A 23 -9.21 13.98 -14.29
C VAL A 23 -8.10 13.93 -15.32
N LEU A 24 -7.06 14.72 -15.14
CA LEU A 24 -5.92 14.80 -16.03
C LEU A 24 -4.80 13.89 -15.56
N LEU A 25 -4.39 12.94 -16.42
CA LEU A 25 -3.39 11.90 -16.15
C LEU A 25 -2.39 11.82 -17.30
N ALA A 26 -1.14 11.51 -17.00
CA ALA A 26 -0.18 11.14 -18.05
C ALA A 26 -0.41 9.70 -18.54
N GLU A 27 -0.81 8.80 -17.65
CA GLU A 27 -1.08 7.39 -17.96
C GLU A 27 -2.14 6.81 -17.02
N MET A 28 -2.85 5.77 -17.44
CA MET A 28 -3.81 5.03 -16.59
C MET A 28 -3.19 3.77 -15.96
N GLY A 29 -1.88 3.64 -16.01
CA GLY A 29 -1.17 2.45 -15.57
C GLY A 29 -0.61 2.55 -14.16
N GLY A 30 0.02 1.44 -13.75
CA GLY A 30 0.71 1.36 -12.47
C GLY A 30 -0.13 0.77 -11.34
N TRP A 31 0.56 0.25 -10.34
CA TRP A 31 -0.02 -0.46 -9.19
C TRP A 31 -0.92 0.44 -8.31
N TYR A 32 -0.73 1.76 -8.32
CA TYR A 32 -1.52 2.75 -7.57
C TYR A 32 -2.68 3.35 -8.39
N GLY A 33 -2.62 3.27 -9.74
CA GLY A 33 -3.57 3.93 -10.62
C GLY A 33 -4.99 3.39 -10.48
N LEU A 34 -5.17 2.09 -10.58
CA LEU A 34 -6.51 1.47 -10.49
C LEU A 34 -7.22 1.75 -9.16
N PRO A 35 -6.61 1.57 -7.97
CA PRO A 35 -7.28 1.91 -6.71
C PRO A 35 -7.66 3.39 -6.61
N LEU A 36 -6.81 4.30 -7.07
CA LEU A 36 -7.10 5.73 -7.08
C LEU A 36 -8.32 6.06 -7.94
N LEU A 37 -8.35 5.55 -9.18
CA LEU A 37 -9.44 5.78 -10.12
C LEU A 37 -10.76 5.18 -9.61
N SER A 38 -10.71 3.96 -9.05
CA SER A 38 -11.88 3.33 -8.43
C SER A 38 -12.43 4.14 -7.25
N GLY A 39 -11.55 4.77 -6.45
CA GLY A 39 -11.97 5.69 -5.39
C GLY A 39 -12.66 6.95 -5.92
N ILE A 40 -12.16 7.52 -7.03
CA ILE A 40 -12.81 8.64 -7.73
C ILE A 40 -14.18 8.24 -8.25
N GLU A 41 -14.29 7.10 -8.91
CA GLU A 41 -15.53 6.58 -9.51
C GLU A 41 -16.59 6.31 -8.44
N GLU A 42 -16.22 5.65 -7.36
CA GLU A 42 -17.13 5.35 -6.26
C GLU A 42 -17.65 6.64 -5.59
N ALA A 43 -16.78 7.62 -5.37
CA ALA A 43 -17.21 8.91 -4.85
C ALA A 43 -18.09 9.66 -5.85
N ALA A 44 -17.87 9.53 -7.17
CA ALA A 44 -18.70 10.12 -8.21
C ALA A 44 -20.12 9.56 -8.20
N ASP A 45 -20.25 8.24 -8.07
CA ASP A 45 -21.54 7.57 -7.97
C ASP A 45 -22.31 8.02 -6.73
N ARG A 46 -21.63 8.13 -5.59
CA ARG A 46 -22.25 8.59 -4.32
C ARG A 46 -22.66 10.06 -4.35
N GLN A 47 -21.94 10.90 -5.07
CA GLN A 47 -22.16 12.36 -5.12
C GLN A 47 -22.95 12.80 -6.37
N ASP A 48 -23.48 11.88 -7.16
CA ASP A 48 -24.16 12.13 -8.43
C ASP A 48 -23.36 13.08 -9.36
N ALA A 49 -22.08 12.75 -9.57
CA ALA A 49 -21.16 13.50 -10.43
C ALA A 49 -20.76 12.68 -11.67
N ASN A 50 -20.39 13.35 -12.75
CA ASN A 50 -19.81 12.72 -13.93
C ASN A 50 -18.27 12.86 -13.88
N ILE A 51 -17.55 11.84 -14.35
CA ILE A 51 -16.08 11.86 -14.49
C ILE A 51 -15.70 11.72 -15.93
N ILE A 52 -14.72 12.52 -16.37
CA ILE A 52 -14.07 12.40 -17.67
C ILE A 52 -12.56 12.29 -17.45
N TYR A 53 -12.00 11.14 -17.80
CA TYR A 53 -10.55 10.95 -17.79
C TYR A 53 -9.93 11.49 -19.07
N LEU A 54 -9.00 12.43 -18.94
CA LEU A 54 -8.19 12.98 -20.02
C LEU A 54 -6.78 12.43 -19.89
N VAL A 55 -6.52 11.34 -20.61
CA VAL A 55 -5.24 10.62 -20.54
C VAL A 55 -4.34 11.07 -21.68
N GLY A 56 -3.26 11.75 -21.33
CA GLY A 56 -2.35 12.34 -22.29
C GLY A 56 -0.93 11.78 -22.21
N ALA A 57 -0.01 12.63 -21.80
CA ALA A 57 1.37 12.31 -21.47
C ALA A 57 1.86 13.30 -20.40
N SER A 58 3.00 13.03 -19.76
CA SER A 58 3.65 14.02 -18.90
C SER A 58 4.00 15.29 -19.69
N LEU A 59 4.10 16.41 -19.01
CA LEU A 59 4.47 17.70 -19.64
C LEU A 59 5.88 17.66 -20.26
N GLU A 60 6.74 16.76 -19.82
CA GLU A 60 8.04 16.50 -20.42
C GLU A 60 7.91 16.00 -21.87
N ALA A 61 6.89 15.22 -22.16
CA ALA A 61 6.61 14.70 -23.50
C ALA A 61 5.67 15.60 -24.34
N ALA A 62 5.58 16.90 -24.02
CA ALA A 62 4.67 17.84 -24.69
C ALA A 62 4.86 17.89 -26.22
N GLU A 63 6.06 17.64 -26.74
CA GLU A 63 6.38 17.60 -28.16
C GLU A 63 5.70 16.42 -28.92
N THR A 64 5.22 15.41 -28.20
CA THR A 64 4.61 14.22 -28.83
C THR A 64 3.18 14.44 -29.32
N GLY A 65 2.59 15.61 -29.07
CA GLY A 65 1.18 15.90 -29.38
C GLY A 65 0.16 15.20 -28.46
N ARG A 66 0.57 14.28 -27.61
CA ARG A 66 -0.32 13.54 -26.68
C ARG A 66 -0.94 14.44 -25.61
N THR A 67 -0.28 15.55 -25.27
CA THR A 67 -0.81 16.56 -24.32
C THR A 67 -1.94 17.39 -24.94
N ALA A 68 -2.19 17.31 -26.28
CA ALA A 68 -3.27 18.03 -26.95
C ALA A 68 -4.66 17.67 -26.39
N ILE A 69 -4.84 16.46 -25.82
CA ILE A 69 -6.09 16.04 -25.17
C ILE A 69 -6.51 16.97 -24.03
N PHE A 70 -5.55 17.57 -23.31
CA PHE A 70 -5.83 18.46 -22.18
C PHE A 70 -6.51 19.77 -22.61
N ARG A 71 -6.46 20.13 -23.91
CA ARG A 71 -7.22 21.26 -24.46
C ARG A 71 -8.74 21.04 -24.46
N LEU A 72 -9.19 19.81 -24.20
CA LEU A 72 -10.61 19.49 -24.01
C LEU A 72 -11.12 19.86 -22.62
N ALA A 73 -10.22 20.11 -21.68
CA ALA A 73 -10.56 20.56 -20.32
C ALA A 73 -10.95 22.05 -20.34
N ARG A 74 -12.21 22.33 -20.64
CA ARG A 74 -12.76 23.69 -20.81
C ARG A 74 -14.01 23.90 -19.94
N PRO A 75 -14.26 25.15 -19.51
CA PRO A 75 -15.43 25.48 -18.67
C PRO A 75 -16.79 25.13 -19.30
N GLU A 76 -16.85 25.07 -20.64
CA GLU A 76 -18.08 24.71 -21.36
C GLU A 76 -18.44 23.21 -21.21
N ARG A 77 -17.49 22.38 -20.79
CA ARG A 77 -17.63 20.92 -20.70
C ARG A 77 -17.47 20.39 -19.28
N LEU A 78 -16.68 21.06 -18.47
CA LEU A 78 -16.25 20.62 -17.15
C LEU A 78 -16.56 21.69 -16.10
N ASN A 79 -16.85 21.26 -14.88
CA ASN A 79 -17.08 22.14 -13.75
C ASN A 79 -15.85 22.27 -12.86
N GLY A 80 -14.90 21.34 -12.93
CA GLY A 80 -13.65 21.35 -12.18
C GLY A 80 -12.68 20.28 -12.66
N LEU A 81 -11.43 20.30 -12.17
CA LEU A 81 -10.38 19.40 -12.57
C LEU A 81 -9.62 18.83 -11.38
N ILE A 82 -9.23 17.56 -11.51
CA ILE A 82 -8.24 16.90 -10.69
C ILE A 82 -6.99 16.68 -11.54
N LEU A 83 -5.83 17.14 -11.07
CA LEU A 83 -4.54 17.03 -11.75
C LEU A 83 -3.64 16.07 -10.99
N HIS A 84 -3.19 15.01 -11.65
CA HIS A 84 -2.31 14.01 -11.05
C HIS A 84 -0.83 14.40 -11.17
N ALA A 85 -0.02 14.04 -10.16
CA ALA A 85 1.42 14.37 -10.11
C ALA A 85 2.25 13.81 -11.28
N ASP A 86 1.80 12.72 -11.93
CA ASP A 86 2.51 12.15 -13.08
C ASP A 86 2.62 13.11 -14.28
N LEU A 87 1.74 14.11 -14.34
CA LEU A 87 1.81 15.18 -15.35
C LEU A 87 3.07 16.03 -15.19
N ALA A 88 3.53 16.24 -13.96
CA ALA A 88 4.53 17.23 -13.59
C ALA A 88 5.94 16.65 -13.42
N ARG A 89 6.19 15.39 -13.83
CA ARG A 89 7.52 14.77 -13.71
C ARG A 89 8.60 15.68 -14.29
N HIS A 90 9.64 15.95 -13.51
CA HIS A 90 10.81 16.77 -13.89
C HIS A 90 10.48 18.19 -14.35
N ARG A 91 9.37 18.77 -13.86
CA ARG A 91 8.99 20.15 -14.14
C ARG A 91 9.17 21.04 -12.93
N SER A 92 9.52 22.31 -13.18
CA SER A 92 9.59 23.34 -12.15
C SER A 92 8.19 23.78 -11.70
N ASP A 93 8.10 24.33 -10.50
CA ASP A 93 6.85 24.87 -9.96
C ASP A 93 6.24 25.94 -10.89
N GLU A 94 7.08 26.74 -11.55
CA GLU A 94 6.66 27.77 -12.51
C GLU A 94 6.01 27.16 -13.75
N GLU A 95 6.58 26.08 -14.31
CA GLU A 95 6.00 25.39 -15.47
C GLU A 95 4.67 24.73 -15.11
N ILE A 96 4.56 24.16 -13.92
CA ILE A 96 3.32 23.58 -13.40
C ILE A 96 2.28 24.68 -13.21
N HIS A 97 2.66 25.80 -12.62
CA HIS A 97 1.77 26.93 -12.44
C HIS A 97 1.23 27.47 -13.78
N GLN A 98 2.10 27.66 -14.77
CA GLN A 98 1.70 28.07 -16.13
C GLN A 98 0.76 27.06 -16.79
N PHE A 99 1.01 25.76 -16.61
CA PHE A 99 0.11 24.72 -17.08
C PHE A 99 -1.26 24.79 -16.41
N CYS A 100 -1.33 25.06 -15.11
CA CYS A 100 -2.60 25.19 -14.38
C CYS A 100 -3.39 26.44 -14.80
N GLN A 101 -2.73 27.54 -15.12
CA GLN A 101 -3.37 28.79 -15.52
C GLN A 101 -4.21 28.66 -16.79
N GLN A 102 -3.86 27.76 -17.73
CA GLN A 102 -4.63 27.55 -18.96
C GLN A 102 -6.06 27.05 -18.74
N PHE A 103 -6.36 26.50 -17.56
CA PHE A 103 -7.68 25.95 -17.23
C PHE A 103 -8.58 26.97 -16.52
N ALA A 104 -8.11 28.18 -16.25
CA ALA A 104 -8.95 29.21 -15.63
C ALA A 104 -10.24 29.45 -16.45
N PRO A 105 -11.40 29.62 -15.82
CA PRO A 105 -11.67 29.75 -14.38
C PRO A 105 -12.04 28.44 -13.66
N LEU A 106 -11.75 27.26 -14.21
CA LEU A 106 -12.10 25.99 -13.56
C LEU A 106 -11.41 25.85 -12.19
N PRO A 107 -12.13 25.42 -11.16
CA PRO A 107 -11.51 25.06 -9.88
C PRO A 107 -10.64 23.81 -10.07
N LEU A 108 -9.42 23.86 -9.51
CA LEU A 108 -8.43 22.79 -9.61
C LEU A 108 -8.19 22.16 -8.25
N ILE A 109 -7.93 20.84 -8.26
CA ILE A 109 -7.41 20.06 -7.15
C ILE A 109 -6.20 19.29 -7.65
N GLY A 110 -5.09 19.35 -6.91
CA GLY A 110 -3.95 18.47 -7.11
C GLY A 110 -4.14 17.13 -6.41
N TYR A 111 -3.67 16.06 -7.02
CA TYR A 111 -3.41 14.79 -6.35
C TYR A 111 -1.89 14.53 -6.40
N ALA A 112 -1.26 14.51 -5.23
CA ALA A 112 0.20 14.45 -5.06
C ALA A 112 0.96 15.52 -5.88
N LEU A 113 0.27 16.57 -6.33
CA LEU A 113 0.77 17.68 -7.12
C LEU A 113 0.47 18.99 -6.39
N THR A 114 1.51 19.68 -5.94
CA THR A 114 1.38 20.90 -5.15
C THR A 114 1.75 22.14 -5.94
N THR A 115 0.93 23.18 -5.81
CA THR A 115 1.26 24.55 -6.18
C THR A 115 0.75 25.49 -5.10
N PRO A 116 1.29 26.72 -4.97
CA PRO A 116 0.86 27.65 -3.91
C PRO A 116 -0.64 27.97 -3.93
N GLU A 117 -1.29 27.88 -5.09
CA GLU A 117 -2.65 28.37 -5.31
C GLU A 117 -3.69 27.25 -5.45
N MET A 118 -3.24 26.00 -5.49
CA MET A 118 -4.12 24.84 -5.71
C MET A 118 -4.13 23.92 -4.50
N PRO A 119 -5.30 23.71 -3.86
CA PRO A 119 -5.45 22.69 -2.85
C PRO A 119 -5.07 21.31 -3.39
N SER A 120 -4.31 20.54 -2.61
CA SER A 120 -3.79 19.25 -3.04
C SER A 120 -4.09 18.15 -2.02
N VAL A 121 -4.54 17.01 -2.50
CA VAL A 121 -4.70 15.79 -1.72
C VAL A 121 -3.39 15.03 -1.72
N LEU A 122 -2.86 14.77 -0.54
CA LEU A 122 -1.54 14.19 -0.31
C LEU A 122 -1.64 13.02 0.67
N ALA A 123 -0.76 12.05 0.53
CA ALA A 123 -0.57 11.07 1.59
C ALA A 123 0.08 11.73 2.81
N ASP A 124 -0.31 11.33 4.02
CA ASP A 124 0.35 11.77 5.25
C ASP A 124 1.72 11.09 5.39
N SER A 125 2.65 11.54 4.57
CA SER A 125 3.99 10.98 4.42
C SER A 125 4.81 11.12 5.69
N TYR A 126 4.71 12.26 6.37
CA TYR A 126 5.44 12.53 7.61
C TYR A 126 5.02 11.56 8.71
N ASN A 127 3.73 11.48 9.04
CA ASN A 127 3.26 10.62 10.13
C ASN A 127 3.47 9.14 9.84
N GLY A 128 3.31 8.71 8.59
CA GLY A 128 3.59 7.33 8.19
C GLY A 128 5.05 6.95 8.40
N MET A 129 5.98 7.75 7.92
CA MET A 129 7.41 7.51 8.08
C MET A 129 7.84 7.64 9.55
N HIS A 130 7.28 8.61 10.28
CA HIS A 130 7.51 8.75 11.72
C HIS A 130 7.16 7.48 12.49
N GLN A 131 5.98 6.89 12.23
CA GLN A 131 5.57 5.63 12.86
C GLN A 131 6.52 4.47 12.51
N LEU A 132 6.96 4.38 11.25
CA LEU A 132 7.88 3.34 10.81
C LEU A 132 9.25 3.46 11.50
N VAL A 133 9.83 4.65 11.55
CA VAL A 133 11.14 4.85 12.18
C VAL A 133 11.04 4.70 13.69
N MET A 134 9.95 5.17 14.32
CA MET A 134 9.65 4.91 15.73
C MET A 134 9.63 3.42 16.05
N HIS A 135 8.99 2.62 15.19
CA HIS A 135 8.97 1.16 15.32
C HIS A 135 10.40 0.57 15.30
N LEU A 136 11.26 1.02 14.39
CA LEU A 136 12.65 0.54 14.33
C LEU A 136 13.46 0.95 15.59
N VAL A 137 13.32 2.19 16.01
CA VAL A 137 14.11 2.71 17.15
C VAL A 137 13.59 2.22 18.49
N LYS A 138 12.27 2.21 18.69
CA LYS A 138 11.65 1.91 19.99
C LYS A 138 11.44 0.42 20.19
N ASP A 139 10.89 -0.29 19.20
CA ASP A 139 10.49 -1.68 19.35
C ASP A 139 11.65 -2.65 19.07
N HIS A 140 12.54 -2.30 18.11
CA HIS A 140 13.73 -3.10 17.78
C HIS A 140 15.01 -2.61 18.46
N GLY A 141 15.04 -1.38 18.96
CA GLY A 141 16.22 -0.81 19.61
C GLY A 141 17.33 -0.43 18.64
N TYR A 142 17.08 -0.33 17.33
CA TYR A 142 18.08 0.07 16.35
C TYR A 142 18.56 1.50 16.61
N ARG A 143 19.86 1.73 16.50
CA ARG A 143 20.51 3.00 16.79
C ARG A 143 21.26 3.57 15.58
N LYS A 144 21.59 2.74 14.61
CA LYS A 144 22.34 3.10 13.42
C LYS A 144 21.49 2.79 12.20
N LEU A 145 20.85 3.81 11.65
CA LEU A 145 19.94 3.66 10.52
C LEU A 145 20.48 4.41 9.31
N ALA A 146 20.44 3.77 8.15
CA ALA A 146 20.70 4.39 6.85
C ALA A 146 19.37 4.76 6.18
N PHE A 147 19.40 5.75 5.28
CA PHE A 147 18.23 6.22 4.56
C PHE A 147 18.49 6.29 3.05
N ILE A 148 17.61 5.66 2.26
CA ILE A 148 17.57 5.85 0.81
C ILE A 148 16.48 6.86 0.51
N HIS A 149 16.90 8.08 0.20
CA HIS A 149 16.04 9.23 -0.04
C HIS A 149 15.36 9.14 -1.42
N GLY A 150 14.22 9.78 -1.57
CA GLY A 150 13.55 9.94 -2.87
C GLY A 150 14.18 11.04 -3.72
N PRO A 151 13.53 11.40 -4.85
CA PRO A 151 14.02 12.42 -5.78
C PRO A 151 14.13 13.79 -5.14
N THR A 152 15.05 14.60 -5.67
CA THR A 152 15.21 15.99 -5.26
C THR A 152 14.01 16.82 -5.72
N GLY A 153 13.55 17.74 -4.87
CA GLY A 153 12.46 18.66 -5.21
C GLY A 153 11.06 18.04 -5.10
N GLN A 154 10.96 16.84 -4.55
CA GLN A 154 9.65 16.24 -4.23
C GLN A 154 9.35 16.37 -2.74
N MET A 155 8.31 17.13 -2.42
CA MET A 155 7.89 17.43 -1.06
C MET A 155 7.68 16.17 -0.21
N GLU A 156 6.99 15.16 -0.74
CA GLU A 156 6.77 13.90 -0.01
C GLU A 156 8.07 13.17 0.34
N ALA A 157 9.09 13.22 -0.55
CA ALA A 157 10.40 12.65 -0.28
C ALA A 157 11.10 13.38 0.89
N ASP A 158 11.02 14.70 0.90
CA ASP A 158 11.61 15.52 1.94
C ASP A 158 10.85 15.35 3.27
N GLU A 159 9.51 15.25 3.26
CA GLU A 159 8.71 14.98 4.47
C GLU A 159 9.05 13.62 5.10
N ARG A 160 9.23 12.57 4.28
CA ARG A 160 9.68 11.24 4.76
C ARG A 160 11.06 11.33 5.40
N PHE A 161 11.97 12.07 4.80
CA PHE A 161 13.31 12.26 5.35
C PHE A 161 13.31 13.11 6.63
N HIS A 162 12.53 14.19 6.68
CA HIS A 162 12.38 14.98 7.91
C HIS A 162 11.82 14.15 9.06
N ALA A 163 10.78 13.35 8.80
CA ALA A 163 10.24 12.44 9.82
C ALA A 163 11.30 11.44 10.34
N PHE A 164 12.14 10.90 9.43
CA PHE A 164 13.27 10.04 9.81
C PHE A 164 14.25 10.78 10.73
N GLN A 165 14.65 12.00 10.37
CA GLN A 165 15.59 12.81 11.16
C GLN A 165 15.01 13.16 12.53
N ASP A 166 13.74 13.59 12.59
CA ASP A 166 13.07 13.98 13.81
C ASP A 166 12.99 12.83 14.82
N VAL A 167 12.64 11.62 14.37
CA VAL A 167 12.62 10.45 15.25
C VAL A 167 14.01 10.13 15.78
N LEU A 168 15.05 10.18 14.95
CA LEU A 168 16.42 9.98 15.42
C LEU A 168 16.79 11.02 16.49
N LEU A 169 16.52 12.29 16.20
CA LEU A 169 16.81 13.39 17.14
C LEU A 169 16.07 13.24 18.47
N MET A 170 14.78 12.90 18.44
CA MET A 170 13.96 12.66 19.62
C MET A 170 14.53 11.54 20.54
N HIS A 171 15.29 10.61 19.97
CA HIS A 171 15.92 9.51 20.71
C HIS A 171 17.42 9.72 20.99
N GLY A 172 17.92 10.94 20.77
CA GLY A 172 19.33 11.28 20.99
C GLY A 172 20.28 10.62 19.97
N LEU A 173 19.76 10.23 18.80
CA LEU A 173 20.52 9.68 17.70
C LEU A 173 20.81 10.76 16.67
N THR A 174 21.87 10.56 15.88
CA THR A 174 22.24 11.49 14.82
C THR A 174 22.16 10.82 13.45
N THR A 175 21.68 11.57 12.46
CA THR A 175 21.77 11.14 11.06
C THR A 175 23.24 11.21 10.61
N ASN A 176 23.81 10.07 10.19
CA ASN A 176 25.12 10.10 9.55
C ASN A 176 24.95 10.47 8.07
N PRO A 177 25.54 11.59 7.58
CA PRO A 177 25.37 11.99 6.18
C PRO A 177 25.88 10.94 5.17
N GLU A 178 26.89 10.14 5.52
CA GLU A 178 27.41 9.06 4.67
C GLU A 178 26.43 7.88 4.50
N TRP A 179 25.42 7.80 5.36
CA TRP A 179 24.38 6.76 5.32
C TRP A 179 23.09 7.27 4.69
N VAL A 180 23.10 8.45 4.08
CA VAL A 180 21.97 9.00 3.34
C VAL A 180 22.33 9.09 1.87
N VAL A 181 21.66 8.27 1.05
CA VAL A 181 21.89 8.22 -0.39
C VAL A 181 20.59 8.54 -1.12
N ARG A 182 20.66 9.32 -2.21
CA ARG A 182 19.48 9.69 -3.00
C ARG A 182 19.16 8.62 -4.05
N GLY A 183 17.88 8.41 -4.25
CA GLY A 183 17.29 7.67 -5.35
C GLY A 183 16.22 8.49 -6.07
N ASP A 184 15.49 7.84 -6.97
CA ASP A 184 14.46 8.44 -7.83
C ASP A 184 13.12 7.67 -7.81
N TYR A 185 12.91 6.86 -6.78
CA TYR A 185 11.79 5.94 -6.59
C TYR A 185 11.80 4.70 -7.50
N SER A 186 12.81 4.51 -8.36
CA SER A 186 12.97 3.29 -9.15
C SER A 186 13.71 2.19 -8.39
N GLN A 187 13.52 0.94 -8.80
CA GLN A 187 14.30 -0.19 -8.27
C GLN A 187 15.80 -0.04 -8.60
N GLU A 188 16.12 0.49 -9.79
CA GLU A 188 17.50 0.75 -10.22
C GLU A 188 18.21 1.74 -9.31
N SER A 189 17.56 2.83 -8.96
CA SER A 189 18.14 3.81 -8.03
C SER A 189 18.30 3.24 -6.62
N GLY A 190 17.36 2.39 -6.17
CA GLY A 190 17.45 1.68 -4.90
C GLY A 190 18.63 0.71 -4.88
N ARG A 191 18.87 0.01 -5.98
CA ARG A 191 20.03 -0.85 -6.17
C ARG A 191 21.33 -0.03 -6.09
N ALA A 192 21.43 1.03 -6.88
CA ALA A 192 22.62 1.91 -6.89
C ALA A 192 22.89 2.53 -5.52
N ALA A 193 21.84 2.97 -4.81
CA ALA A 193 21.96 3.52 -3.46
C ALA A 193 22.49 2.47 -2.47
N MET A 194 22.02 1.24 -2.53
CA MET A 194 22.52 0.18 -1.64
C MET A 194 23.96 -0.21 -1.96
N GLU A 195 24.34 -0.25 -3.24
CA GLU A 195 25.74 -0.45 -3.64
C GLU A 195 26.66 0.64 -3.08
N ALA A 196 26.23 1.90 -3.12
CA ALA A 196 26.94 3.04 -2.53
C ALA A 196 27.07 2.91 -1.00
N LEU A 197 26.00 2.54 -0.31
CA LEU A 197 26.00 2.32 1.14
C LEU A 197 26.95 1.17 1.56
N LEU A 198 27.15 0.18 0.71
CA LEU A 198 28.04 -0.95 0.94
C LEU A 198 29.44 -0.80 0.30
N ALA A 199 29.79 0.36 -0.28
CA ALA A 199 31.06 0.56 -0.97
C ALA A 199 32.29 0.33 -0.08
N HIS A 200 32.15 0.55 1.24
CA HIS A 200 33.22 0.40 2.21
C HIS A 200 33.21 -0.96 2.94
N GLY A 201 32.51 -1.96 2.40
CA GLY A 201 32.49 -3.31 2.95
C GLY A 201 31.20 -3.63 3.70
N ARG A 202 31.30 -4.32 4.86
CA ARG A 202 30.11 -4.68 5.66
C ARG A 202 29.41 -3.43 6.22
N PRO A 203 28.06 -3.43 6.27
CA PRO A 203 27.31 -2.29 6.78
C PRO A 203 27.67 -1.99 8.23
N GLN A 204 27.85 -0.70 8.53
CA GLN A 204 28.03 -0.21 9.90
C GLN A 204 26.68 0.25 10.53
N PHE A 205 25.61 0.09 9.80
CA PHE A 205 24.23 0.40 10.20
C PHE A 205 23.43 -0.90 10.38
N GLU A 206 22.37 -0.84 11.18
CA GLU A 206 21.55 -1.97 11.59
C GLU A 206 20.27 -2.10 10.76
N ALA A 207 19.82 -0.98 10.19
CA ALA A 207 18.63 -0.94 9.34
C ALA A 207 18.77 0.05 8.21
N VAL A 208 18.12 -0.24 7.08
CA VAL A 208 17.94 0.68 5.95
C VAL A 208 16.46 1.03 5.83
N VAL A 209 16.18 2.32 5.82
CA VAL A 209 14.86 2.88 5.56
C VAL A 209 14.87 3.44 4.14
N ALA A 210 14.14 2.83 3.23
CA ALA A 210 13.96 3.37 1.89
C ALA A 210 12.70 4.24 1.84
N ALA A 211 12.80 5.37 1.13
CA ALA A 211 11.68 6.29 0.99
C ALA A 211 10.51 5.69 0.20
N ASN A 212 10.70 4.59 -0.54
CA ASN A 212 9.62 3.79 -1.10
C ASN A 212 9.97 2.30 -1.24
N ASP A 213 8.95 1.48 -1.55
CA ASP A 213 9.10 0.02 -1.68
C ASP A 213 9.94 -0.38 -2.89
N ASN A 214 9.81 0.31 -4.03
CA ASN A 214 10.60 -0.03 -5.22
C ASN A 214 12.09 0.09 -4.93
N MET A 215 12.53 1.18 -4.30
CA MET A 215 13.93 1.31 -3.90
C MET A 215 14.34 0.25 -2.87
N ALA A 216 13.44 -0.11 -1.93
CA ALA A 216 13.69 -1.20 -1.00
C ALA A 216 13.87 -2.54 -1.71
N VAL A 217 13.08 -2.84 -2.74
CA VAL A 217 13.22 -4.05 -3.57
C VAL A 217 14.58 -4.07 -4.27
N GLY A 218 14.98 -2.95 -4.89
CA GLY A 218 16.31 -2.82 -5.50
C GLY A 218 17.44 -2.99 -4.49
N ALA A 219 17.32 -2.42 -3.30
CA ALA A 219 18.27 -2.60 -2.21
C ALA A 219 18.35 -4.06 -1.75
N LEU A 220 17.22 -4.76 -1.63
CA LEU A 220 17.16 -6.17 -1.24
C LEU A 220 17.91 -7.08 -2.24
N GLN A 221 17.83 -6.78 -3.53
CA GLN A 221 18.57 -7.52 -4.56
C GLN A 221 20.09 -7.46 -4.32
N VAL A 222 20.62 -6.26 -4.04
CA VAL A 222 22.06 -6.08 -3.72
C VAL A 222 22.45 -6.80 -2.44
N LEU A 223 21.62 -6.73 -1.40
CA LEU A 223 21.85 -7.45 -0.14
C LEU A 223 21.98 -8.96 -0.39
N HIS A 224 21.04 -9.50 -1.16
CA HIS A 224 21.06 -10.92 -1.52
C HIS A 224 22.31 -11.30 -2.33
N GLU A 225 22.70 -10.51 -3.33
CA GLU A 225 23.92 -10.73 -4.14
C GLU A 225 25.20 -10.67 -3.30
N ARG A 226 25.21 -9.86 -2.23
CA ARG A 226 26.32 -9.75 -1.28
C ARG A 226 26.28 -10.82 -0.17
N GLY A 227 25.29 -11.71 -0.17
CA GLY A 227 25.11 -12.75 0.84
C GLY A 227 24.68 -12.21 2.20
N LEU A 228 24.12 -11.00 2.25
CA LEU A 228 23.57 -10.38 3.46
C LEU A 228 22.09 -10.76 3.60
N ARG A 229 21.71 -11.23 4.78
CA ARG A 229 20.36 -11.71 5.06
C ARG A 229 19.52 -10.61 5.70
N VAL A 230 18.32 -10.43 5.17
CA VAL A 230 17.30 -9.58 5.76
C VAL A 230 16.33 -10.48 6.52
N PRO A 231 16.03 -10.23 7.81
CA PRO A 231 16.51 -9.14 8.65
C PRO A 231 17.78 -9.47 9.46
N ASP A 232 18.34 -10.69 9.37
CA ASP A 232 19.32 -11.22 10.31
C ASP A 232 20.63 -10.42 10.37
N ASP A 233 21.14 -10.00 9.19
CA ASP A 233 22.37 -9.20 9.08
C ASP A 233 22.05 -7.70 8.98
N LEU A 234 20.85 -7.35 8.45
CA LEU A 234 20.42 -5.98 8.22
C LEU A 234 18.90 -5.90 8.04
N ALA A 235 18.22 -5.05 8.81
CA ALA A 235 16.81 -4.77 8.61
C ALA A 235 16.59 -3.86 7.38
N LEU A 236 15.44 -4.03 6.70
CA LEU A 236 15.06 -3.23 5.53
C LEU A 236 13.59 -2.85 5.62
N THR A 237 13.27 -1.59 5.33
CA THR A 237 11.90 -1.10 5.30
C THR A 237 11.65 -0.19 4.10
N GLY A 238 10.37 -0.03 3.71
CA GLY A 238 9.96 0.80 2.59
C GLY A 238 8.77 1.71 2.93
N PHE A 239 8.11 2.19 1.88
CA PHE A 239 6.90 2.99 1.92
C PHE A 239 6.08 2.67 0.66
N ASP A 240 4.77 2.60 0.71
CA ASP A 240 3.73 2.43 -0.31
C ASP A 240 2.86 1.18 -0.13
N ASP A 241 3.38 0.09 0.43
CA ASP A 241 2.73 -1.23 0.54
C ASP A 241 2.38 -1.84 -0.82
N THR A 242 3.36 -1.84 -1.74
CA THR A 242 3.19 -2.41 -3.08
C THR A 242 2.91 -3.91 -3.05
N THR A 243 2.28 -4.43 -4.11
CA THR A 243 2.07 -5.88 -4.25
C THR A 243 3.39 -6.65 -4.25
N GLU A 244 4.42 -6.12 -4.93
CA GLU A 244 5.75 -6.75 -4.98
C GLU A 244 6.38 -6.85 -3.59
N SER A 245 6.29 -5.80 -2.77
CA SER A 245 6.85 -5.79 -1.40
C SER A 245 6.25 -6.87 -0.48
N LYS A 246 5.01 -7.30 -0.76
CA LYS A 246 4.31 -8.37 -0.03
C LYS A 246 4.81 -9.76 -0.43
N LEU A 247 5.22 -9.92 -1.70
CA LEU A 247 5.58 -11.20 -2.34
C LEU A 247 7.05 -11.57 -2.17
N LEU A 248 7.86 -10.67 -1.64
CA LEU A 248 9.28 -10.94 -1.40
C LEU A 248 9.47 -12.19 -0.52
N SER A 249 10.59 -12.89 -0.69
CA SER A 249 10.98 -14.01 0.19
C SER A 249 11.01 -13.62 1.66
N VAL A 250 11.31 -12.35 1.94
CA VAL A 250 11.16 -11.68 3.22
C VAL A 250 10.20 -10.52 3.02
N PRO A 251 8.90 -10.65 3.34
CA PRO A 251 7.91 -9.59 3.15
C PRO A 251 8.32 -8.29 3.85
N LEU A 252 8.19 -7.17 3.11
CA LEU A 252 8.71 -5.88 3.52
C LEU A 252 7.80 -5.20 4.55
N THR A 253 8.38 -4.78 5.68
CA THR A 253 7.78 -3.80 6.59
C THR A 253 7.77 -2.45 5.89
N THR A 254 6.61 -1.82 5.80
CA THR A 254 6.39 -0.63 4.98
C THR A 254 5.28 0.24 5.56
N VAL A 255 5.00 1.36 4.92
CA VAL A 255 3.85 2.22 5.22
C VAL A 255 2.85 2.12 4.08
N ARG A 256 1.60 1.79 4.39
CA ARG A 256 0.52 1.71 3.40
C ARG A 256 -0.03 3.09 3.09
N GLN A 257 -0.07 3.44 1.82
CA GLN A 257 -0.86 4.54 1.28
C GLN A 257 -2.27 4.04 0.92
N THR A 258 -3.29 4.82 1.25
CA THR A 258 -4.69 4.49 0.95
C THR A 258 -5.14 5.18 -0.34
N PHE A 259 -4.66 4.69 -1.50
CA PHE A 259 -4.92 5.30 -2.82
C PHE A 259 -6.41 5.44 -3.13
N PHE A 260 -7.21 4.45 -2.75
CA PHE A 260 -8.66 4.49 -2.91
C PHE A 260 -9.27 5.67 -2.14
N ALA A 261 -8.94 5.83 -0.87
CA ALA A 261 -9.41 6.96 -0.05
C ALA A 261 -8.89 8.30 -0.59
N SER A 262 -7.66 8.31 -1.15
CA SER A 262 -7.12 9.50 -1.82
C SER A 262 -7.92 9.88 -3.06
N GLY A 263 -8.36 8.90 -3.84
CA GLY A 263 -9.27 9.12 -4.98
C GLY A 263 -10.60 9.71 -4.55
N GLN A 264 -11.23 9.12 -3.53
CA GLN A 264 -12.48 9.65 -2.96
C GLN A 264 -12.30 11.08 -2.47
N GLN A 265 -11.24 11.35 -1.70
CA GLN A 265 -10.97 12.68 -1.15
C GLN A 265 -10.69 13.70 -2.26
N SER A 266 -10.02 13.30 -3.35
CA SER A 266 -9.76 14.18 -4.50
C SER A 266 -11.06 14.64 -5.15
N LEU A 267 -11.98 13.72 -5.41
CA LEU A 267 -13.27 14.08 -5.98
C LEU A 267 -14.12 14.91 -5.03
N ILE A 268 -14.24 14.53 -3.76
CA ILE A 268 -14.97 15.29 -2.75
C ILE A 268 -14.42 16.72 -2.67
N SER A 269 -13.11 16.88 -2.69
CA SER A 269 -12.47 18.21 -2.67
C SER A 269 -12.75 19.01 -3.93
N ALA A 270 -12.75 18.36 -5.12
CA ALA A 270 -13.11 19.01 -6.37
C ALA A 270 -14.56 19.53 -6.34
N LEU A 271 -15.50 18.71 -5.86
CA LEU A 271 -16.91 19.10 -5.73
C LEU A 271 -17.09 20.25 -4.75
N ARG A 272 -16.43 20.22 -3.60
CA ARG A 272 -16.47 21.32 -2.62
C ARG A 272 -15.96 22.64 -3.23
N ARG A 273 -14.89 22.57 -4.02
CA ARG A 273 -14.37 23.74 -4.76
C ARG A 273 -15.34 24.24 -5.83
N ILE A 274 -16.01 23.33 -6.56
CA ILE A 274 -17.04 23.67 -7.55
C ILE A 274 -18.20 24.42 -6.88
N TYR A 275 -18.57 24.04 -5.66
CA TYR A 275 -19.62 24.71 -4.88
C TYR A 275 -19.12 25.96 -4.13
N GLY A 276 -17.90 26.41 -4.37
CA GLY A 276 -17.34 27.66 -3.87
C GLY A 276 -16.75 27.59 -2.47
N GLU A 277 -16.52 26.39 -1.93
CA GLU A 277 -15.85 26.24 -0.65
C GLU A 277 -14.35 26.57 -0.75
N THR A 278 -13.82 27.23 0.28
CA THR A 278 -12.37 27.41 0.46
C THR A 278 -11.79 26.19 1.18
N LEU A 279 -10.77 25.58 0.61
CA LEU A 279 -10.10 24.41 1.17
C LEU A 279 -8.69 24.78 1.65
N PRO A 280 -8.13 24.05 2.62
CA PRO A 280 -6.72 24.18 2.97
C PRO A 280 -5.83 23.79 1.77
N ASN A 281 -4.63 24.34 1.70
CA ASN A 281 -3.70 24.03 0.59
C ASN A 281 -3.28 22.55 0.57
N GLN A 282 -3.23 21.90 1.74
CA GLN A 282 -2.91 20.49 1.86
C GLN A 282 -4.06 19.74 2.55
N ILE A 283 -4.49 18.66 1.94
CA ILE A 283 -5.53 17.75 2.45
C ILE A 283 -4.86 16.40 2.63
N LEU A 284 -4.49 16.08 3.86
CA LEU A 284 -3.75 14.87 4.17
C LEU A 284 -4.68 13.67 4.30
N VAL A 285 -4.34 12.59 3.59
CA VAL A 285 -5.00 11.28 3.72
C VAL A 285 -4.12 10.38 4.60
N PRO A 286 -4.67 9.82 5.69
CA PRO A 286 -3.89 9.02 6.61
C PRO A 286 -3.21 7.82 5.95
N THR A 287 -2.01 7.53 6.41
CA THR A 287 -1.24 6.34 6.07
C THR A 287 -1.15 5.41 7.29
N SER A 288 -0.73 4.17 7.10
CA SER A 288 -0.63 3.20 8.18
C SER A 288 0.64 2.35 8.09
N LEU A 289 1.29 2.12 9.23
CA LEU A 289 2.42 1.21 9.33
C LEU A 289 1.96 -0.24 9.14
N VAL A 290 2.65 -0.96 8.26
CA VAL A 290 2.43 -2.38 8.00
C VAL A 290 3.68 -3.16 8.38
N VAL A 291 3.63 -3.77 9.56
CA VAL A 291 4.76 -4.54 10.10
C VAL A 291 4.78 -5.93 9.50
N ARG A 292 5.93 -6.30 8.87
CA ARG A 292 6.22 -7.61 8.31
C ARG A 292 7.58 -8.12 8.82
N ARG A 293 8.23 -9.02 8.06
CA ARG A 293 9.42 -9.72 8.54
C ARG A 293 10.72 -8.93 8.35
N SER A 294 10.79 -8.04 7.40
CA SER A 294 12.04 -7.41 6.98
C SER A 294 12.66 -6.46 8.01
N CYS A 295 11.88 -6.00 8.99
CA CYS A 295 12.39 -5.21 10.12
C CYS A 295 12.93 -6.08 11.29
N GLY A 296 12.76 -7.39 11.23
CA GLY A 296 13.10 -8.31 12.33
C GLY A 296 11.89 -8.71 13.18
N CYS A 297 10.69 -8.15 12.92
CA CYS A 297 9.49 -8.63 13.58
C CYS A 297 9.17 -10.06 13.17
N VAL A 298 8.86 -10.86 14.15
CA VAL A 298 8.13 -12.11 13.92
C VAL A 298 6.70 -11.70 13.59
N GLY A 299 6.20 -12.11 12.42
CA GLY A 299 4.84 -11.74 11.99
C GLY A 299 3.81 -12.00 13.09
N GLU A 300 2.77 -11.16 13.16
CA GLU A 300 1.78 -11.19 14.25
C GLU A 300 1.15 -12.56 14.45
N GLY A 301 0.91 -13.32 13.37
CA GLY A 301 0.47 -14.73 13.45
C GLY A 301 1.47 -15.64 14.17
N MET A 302 2.79 -15.37 14.07
CA MET A 302 3.80 -16.11 14.84
C MET A 302 3.87 -15.67 16.31
N ARG A 303 3.65 -14.38 16.61
CA ARG A 303 3.55 -13.89 18.00
C ARG A 303 2.33 -14.45 18.71
N GLN A 304 1.18 -14.47 18.02
CA GLN A 304 -0.06 -15.07 18.56
C GLN A 304 0.10 -16.58 18.74
N ALA A 305 0.74 -17.28 17.79
CA ALA A 305 1.04 -18.70 17.92
C ALA A 305 2.05 -19.00 19.03
N ALA A 306 3.07 -18.15 19.23
CA ALA A 306 4.02 -18.29 20.31
C ALA A 306 3.39 -18.00 21.70
N ALA A 307 2.46 -17.04 21.76
CA ALA A 307 1.72 -16.73 22.99
C ALA A 307 0.69 -17.83 23.38
N GLN A 308 0.24 -18.62 22.41
CA GLN A 308 -0.69 -19.76 22.61
C GLN A 308 0.01 -21.11 22.78
N ALA A 309 1.33 -21.17 22.62
CA ALA A 309 2.09 -22.39 22.85
C ALA A 309 2.02 -22.78 24.34
N VAL A 310 1.09 -23.69 24.66
CA VAL A 310 1.00 -24.30 25.99
C VAL A 310 2.23 -25.17 26.18
N PRO A 311 3.08 -24.95 27.21
CA PRO A 311 4.23 -25.79 27.47
C PRO A 311 3.73 -27.22 27.82
N GLY A 312 4.10 -28.22 27.04
CA GLY A 312 3.95 -29.60 27.42
C GLY A 312 2.99 -30.49 26.62
N THR A 313 2.36 -29.98 25.55
CA THR A 313 1.56 -30.84 24.67
C THR A 313 2.40 -31.35 23.50
N THR A 314 2.68 -32.65 23.48
CA THR A 314 3.22 -33.38 22.32
C THR A 314 2.28 -33.17 21.14
N GLY A 315 2.74 -32.42 20.12
CA GLY A 315 1.98 -32.08 18.94
C GLY A 315 1.60 -33.31 18.14
N SER A 316 0.33 -33.66 18.19
CA SER A 316 -0.26 -34.72 17.35
C SER A 316 -1.34 -34.11 16.47
N VAL A 317 -1.66 -34.77 15.36
CA VAL A 317 -2.79 -34.40 14.50
C VAL A 317 -4.10 -34.27 15.29
N GLN A 318 -4.22 -34.99 16.43
CA GLN A 318 -5.37 -34.89 17.33
C GLN A 318 -5.49 -33.51 17.99
N VAL A 319 -4.37 -32.85 18.34
CA VAL A 319 -4.39 -31.48 18.86
C VAL A 319 -4.87 -30.53 17.79
N LEU A 320 -4.38 -30.66 16.55
CA LEU A 320 -4.84 -29.88 15.41
C LEU A 320 -6.33 -30.07 15.12
N LYS A 321 -6.87 -31.27 15.28
CA LYS A 321 -8.31 -31.54 15.17
C LYS A 321 -9.14 -30.80 16.22
N ALA A 322 -8.66 -30.76 17.45
CA ALA A 322 -9.34 -30.03 18.53
C ALA A 322 -9.35 -28.51 18.28
N LEU A 323 -8.39 -28.00 17.53
CA LEU A 323 -8.26 -26.58 17.17
C LEU A 323 -8.95 -26.19 15.86
N THR A 324 -9.76 -27.08 15.27
CA THR A 324 -10.45 -26.81 14.00
C THR A 324 -11.26 -25.50 14.00
N PRO A 325 -12.04 -25.13 15.02
CA PRO A 325 -12.76 -23.86 15.01
C PRO A 325 -11.83 -22.64 14.91
N GLN A 326 -10.76 -22.64 15.73
CA GLN A 326 -9.77 -21.56 15.76
C GLN A 326 -8.99 -21.46 14.44
N ALA A 327 -8.64 -22.62 13.85
CA ALA A 327 -7.97 -22.68 12.56
C ALA A 327 -8.84 -22.07 11.46
N VAL A 328 -10.12 -22.46 11.41
CA VAL A 328 -11.06 -21.93 10.41
C VAL A 328 -11.29 -20.43 10.61
N ASP A 329 -11.44 -19.95 11.84
CA ASP A 329 -11.56 -18.51 12.13
C ASP A 329 -10.32 -17.74 11.63
N HIS A 330 -9.12 -18.28 11.86
CA HIS A 330 -7.86 -17.69 11.40
C HIS A 330 -7.75 -17.66 9.86
N LEU A 331 -8.21 -18.70 9.18
CA LEU A 331 -8.22 -18.77 7.72
C LEU A 331 -9.27 -17.82 7.11
N VAL A 332 -10.44 -17.71 7.72
CA VAL A 332 -11.49 -16.77 7.31
C VAL A 332 -11.00 -15.34 7.46
N ALA A 333 -10.34 -15.01 8.59
CA ALA A 333 -9.72 -13.72 8.79
C ALA A 333 -8.67 -13.44 7.71
N ALA A 334 -7.74 -14.37 7.44
CA ALA A 334 -6.72 -14.20 6.40
C ALA A 334 -7.30 -14.00 5.00
N ALA A 335 -8.43 -14.66 4.71
CA ALA A 335 -9.17 -14.51 3.45
C ALA A 335 -10.01 -13.23 3.40
N GLY A 336 -10.34 -12.65 4.57
CA GLY A 336 -11.21 -11.47 4.74
C GLY A 336 -10.48 -10.19 5.10
N GLU A 337 -9.27 -10.24 5.64
CA GLU A 337 -8.53 -9.07 6.17
C GLU A 337 -8.12 -8.02 5.13
N ARG A 338 -8.34 -8.28 3.84
CA ARG A 338 -8.15 -7.26 2.79
C ARG A 338 -9.37 -6.36 2.54
N THR A 339 -10.28 -6.26 3.47
CA THR A 339 -11.55 -5.55 3.34
C THR A 339 -11.56 -4.13 3.92
N ASP A 340 -10.41 -3.45 4.06
CA ASP A 340 -10.45 -1.97 4.11
C ASP A 340 -10.78 -1.36 2.74
N ASP A 341 -10.85 -2.20 1.70
CA ASP A 341 -11.21 -1.85 0.32
C ASP A 341 -12.51 -2.56 -0.11
N ASP A 342 -13.49 -2.64 0.79
CA ASP A 342 -14.82 -3.25 0.56
C ASP A 342 -15.65 -2.59 -0.55
N THR A 343 -15.13 -1.54 -1.17
CA THR A 343 -15.86 -0.73 -2.15
C THR A 343 -15.60 -1.12 -3.61
N VAL A 344 -14.55 -1.91 -3.89
CA VAL A 344 -14.24 -2.36 -5.25
C VAL A 344 -15.14 -3.52 -5.71
N TRP A 345 -15.83 -4.19 -4.77
CA TRP A 345 -16.59 -5.39 -5.06
C TRP A 345 -18.07 -5.17 -4.73
N GLY A 346 -18.92 -5.26 -5.77
CA GLY A 346 -20.36 -5.06 -5.66
C GLY A 346 -21.04 -5.89 -4.57
N ALA A 347 -22.26 -5.53 -4.19
CA ALA A 347 -23.07 -6.09 -3.09
C ALA A 347 -23.21 -7.63 -3.09
N ASP A 348 -22.94 -8.30 -4.21
CA ASP A 348 -23.02 -9.76 -4.34
C ASP A 348 -21.80 -10.49 -3.74
N ALA A 349 -20.63 -9.85 -3.67
CA ALA A 349 -19.42 -10.43 -3.06
C ALA A 349 -19.54 -10.62 -1.53
N ARG A 350 -20.42 -9.88 -0.88
CA ARG A 350 -20.68 -9.95 0.58
C ARG A 350 -21.49 -11.17 1.01
N ARG A 351 -22.02 -11.96 0.08
CA ARG A 351 -22.90 -13.12 0.38
C ARG A 351 -22.21 -14.46 0.34
N PHE A 352 -20.92 -14.51 -0.07
CA PHE A 352 -20.23 -15.79 -0.16
C PHE A 352 -19.66 -16.19 1.20
N ASP A 353 -20.17 -17.32 1.72
CA ASP A 353 -19.64 -17.88 2.97
C ASP A 353 -18.32 -18.61 2.73
N MET A 354 -17.20 -17.95 3.08
CA MET A 354 -15.83 -18.49 3.01
C MET A 354 -15.60 -19.63 4.00
N ARG A 355 -16.40 -19.73 5.05
CA ARG A 355 -16.17 -20.66 6.16
C ARG A 355 -16.29 -22.12 5.70
N ALA A 356 -17.29 -22.44 4.89
CA ALA A 356 -17.52 -23.80 4.45
C ALA A 356 -16.35 -24.38 3.62
N PRO A 357 -15.88 -23.74 2.53
CA PRO A 357 -14.75 -24.25 1.74
C PRO A 357 -13.42 -24.26 2.50
N LEU A 358 -13.19 -23.29 3.41
CA LEU A 358 -11.98 -23.28 4.25
C LEU A 358 -12.01 -24.37 5.34
N THR A 359 -13.19 -24.69 5.87
CA THR A 359 -13.37 -25.84 6.79
C THR A 359 -13.08 -27.15 6.08
N GLU A 360 -13.56 -27.32 4.85
CA GLU A 360 -13.28 -28.53 4.04
C GLU A 360 -11.78 -28.66 3.74
N THR A 361 -11.15 -27.55 3.35
CA THR A 361 -9.69 -27.48 3.10
C THR A 361 -8.89 -27.87 4.34
N TRP A 362 -9.25 -27.35 5.52
CA TRP A 362 -8.63 -27.70 6.79
C TRP A 362 -8.77 -29.17 7.14
N ASN A 363 -9.99 -29.71 7.05
CA ASN A 363 -10.26 -31.14 7.36
C ASN A 363 -9.55 -32.07 6.39
N ALA A 364 -9.46 -31.72 5.12
CA ALA A 364 -8.72 -32.45 4.11
C ALA A 364 -7.22 -32.48 4.42
N LEU A 365 -6.63 -31.34 4.86
CA LEU A 365 -5.25 -31.30 5.32
C LEU A 365 -5.00 -32.23 6.50
N LEU A 366 -5.84 -32.18 7.53
CA LEU A 366 -5.74 -33.09 8.68
C LEU A 366 -5.80 -34.56 8.27
N SER A 367 -6.69 -34.90 7.34
CA SER A 367 -6.80 -36.25 6.78
C SER A 367 -5.53 -36.70 6.06
N ASP A 368 -4.91 -35.79 5.30
CA ASP A 368 -3.66 -36.10 4.58
C ASP A 368 -2.45 -36.20 5.53
N LEU A 369 -2.50 -35.52 6.69
CA LEU A 369 -1.49 -35.68 7.73
C LEU A 369 -1.57 -37.00 8.49
N GLU A 370 -2.77 -37.61 8.57
CA GLU A 370 -3.00 -38.95 9.19
C GLU A 370 -2.66 -40.10 8.25
N SER A 371 -2.77 -39.89 6.93
CA SER A 371 -2.61 -40.98 5.95
C SER A 371 -1.63 -40.57 4.85
N GLU A 372 -0.59 -41.37 4.61
CA GLU A 372 0.39 -41.13 3.56
C GLU A 372 -0.13 -41.27 2.13
N LYS A 373 -1.32 -41.80 1.93
CA LYS A 373 -1.86 -42.17 0.61
C LYS A 373 -2.93 -41.20 0.09
N ASN A 374 -3.38 -40.24 0.91
CA ASN A 374 -4.46 -39.33 0.52
C ASN A 374 -3.88 -37.99 -0.02
N ARG A 375 -4.48 -37.50 -1.13
CA ARG A 375 -4.22 -36.18 -1.72
C ARG A 375 -5.49 -35.32 -1.68
N ARG A 376 -6.21 -35.36 -0.56
CA ARG A 376 -7.49 -34.66 -0.38
C ARG A 376 -7.32 -33.18 -0.23
N PHE A 377 -6.23 -32.75 0.43
CA PHE A 377 -5.96 -31.34 0.70
C PHE A 377 -5.86 -30.52 -0.60
N LEU A 378 -5.05 -30.96 -1.56
CA LEU A 378 -4.87 -30.21 -2.81
C LEU A 378 -6.16 -30.18 -3.64
N ALA A 379 -6.98 -31.23 -3.61
CA ALA A 379 -8.28 -31.24 -4.28
C ALA A 379 -9.27 -30.29 -3.63
N ALA A 380 -9.39 -30.31 -2.29
CA ALA A 380 -10.25 -29.40 -1.54
C ALA A 380 -9.80 -27.92 -1.71
N PHE A 381 -8.49 -27.67 -1.66
CA PHE A 381 -7.91 -26.36 -1.88
C PHE A 381 -8.19 -25.84 -3.30
N ALA A 382 -8.00 -26.67 -4.33
CA ALA A 382 -8.31 -26.33 -5.72
C ALA A 382 -9.81 -26.01 -5.91
N THR A 383 -10.70 -26.78 -5.27
CA THR A 383 -12.15 -26.56 -5.31
C THR A 383 -12.50 -25.22 -4.64
N ALA A 384 -11.94 -24.95 -3.47
CA ALA A 384 -12.13 -23.66 -2.77
C ALA A 384 -11.61 -22.48 -3.61
N LEU A 385 -10.44 -22.64 -4.25
CA LEU A 385 -9.85 -21.67 -5.16
C LEU A 385 -10.79 -21.37 -6.35
N GLN A 386 -11.33 -22.38 -7.00
CA GLN A 386 -12.26 -22.22 -8.13
C GLN A 386 -13.56 -21.53 -7.72
N GLN A 387 -14.13 -21.90 -6.57
CA GLN A 387 -15.36 -21.28 -6.06
C GLN A 387 -15.18 -19.78 -5.77
N LEU A 388 -14.01 -19.39 -5.33
CA LEU A 388 -13.69 -18.01 -4.98
C LEU A 388 -13.18 -17.18 -6.16
N GLN A 389 -12.52 -17.78 -7.15
CA GLN A 389 -12.16 -17.08 -8.39
C GLN A 389 -13.38 -16.53 -9.15
N ILE A 390 -14.56 -17.15 -8.97
CA ILE A 390 -15.82 -16.67 -9.53
C ILE A 390 -16.27 -15.37 -8.82
N VAL A 391 -15.88 -15.17 -7.58
CA VAL A 391 -16.35 -14.07 -6.71
C VAL A 391 -15.26 -12.99 -6.50
N ARG A 392 -14.00 -13.39 -6.46
CA ARG A 392 -12.86 -12.50 -6.21
C ARG A 392 -11.66 -12.87 -7.10
N HIS A 393 -11.29 -11.97 -8.01
CA HIS A 393 -10.18 -12.18 -8.95
C HIS A 393 -8.78 -11.91 -8.39
N ASP A 394 -8.59 -11.84 -7.05
CA ASP A 394 -7.28 -11.58 -6.45
C ASP A 394 -6.59 -12.88 -5.99
N PRO A 395 -5.59 -13.39 -6.75
CA PRO A 395 -4.83 -14.59 -6.38
C PRO A 395 -4.07 -14.42 -5.06
N MET A 396 -3.81 -13.18 -4.62
CA MET A 396 -3.03 -12.88 -3.41
C MET A 396 -3.69 -13.37 -2.13
N ILE A 397 -5.03 -13.36 -2.07
CA ILE A 397 -5.79 -13.87 -0.92
C ILE A 397 -5.40 -15.32 -0.61
N TRP A 398 -5.18 -16.12 -1.64
CA TRP A 398 -4.83 -17.52 -1.47
C TRP A 398 -3.42 -17.74 -0.95
N HIS A 399 -2.47 -16.87 -1.34
CA HIS A 399 -1.13 -16.90 -0.75
C HIS A 399 -1.18 -16.52 0.74
N GLU A 400 -2.07 -15.61 1.14
CA GLU A 400 -2.31 -15.27 2.54
C GLU A 400 -2.95 -16.43 3.31
N VAL A 401 -3.96 -17.09 2.73
CA VAL A 401 -4.59 -18.29 3.31
C VAL A 401 -3.57 -19.42 3.51
N VAL A 402 -2.71 -19.69 2.52
CA VAL A 402 -1.64 -20.69 2.66
C VAL A 402 -0.62 -20.30 3.73
N SER A 403 -0.30 -19.01 3.83
CA SER A 403 0.59 -18.50 4.86
C SER A 403 -0.03 -18.59 6.25
N ALA A 404 -1.31 -18.27 6.38
CA ALA A 404 -2.08 -18.41 7.62
C ALA A 404 -2.16 -19.89 8.06
N LEU A 405 -2.43 -20.81 7.15
CA LEU A 405 -2.36 -22.26 7.40
C LEU A 405 -1.01 -22.67 7.98
N ARG A 406 0.07 -22.26 7.32
CA ARG A 406 1.43 -22.57 7.76
C ARG A 406 1.71 -22.05 9.16
N ASN A 407 1.39 -20.77 9.40
CA ASN A 407 1.65 -20.12 10.67
C ASN A 407 0.83 -20.72 11.81
N PHE A 408 -0.41 -21.12 11.54
CA PHE A 408 -1.27 -21.76 12.53
C PHE A 408 -0.79 -23.16 12.91
N ILE A 409 -0.37 -23.98 11.93
CA ILE A 409 -0.01 -25.39 12.14
C ILE A 409 1.39 -25.51 12.76
N ARG A 410 2.35 -24.70 12.32
CA ARG A 410 3.77 -24.82 12.64
C ARG A 410 4.10 -24.98 14.12
N PRO A 411 3.48 -24.25 15.06
CA PRO A 411 3.74 -24.42 16.50
C PRO A 411 3.38 -25.79 17.09
N TYR A 412 2.50 -26.53 16.42
CA TYR A 412 2.00 -27.84 16.87
C TYR A 412 2.72 -29.02 16.22
N LEU A 413 3.71 -28.77 15.33
CA LEU A 413 4.46 -29.79 14.62
C LEU A 413 5.83 -29.99 15.28
N ASN A 414 5.97 -31.04 16.08
CA ASN A 414 7.23 -31.39 16.75
C ASN A 414 8.00 -32.50 16.01
N ASP A 415 7.37 -33.19 15.04
CA ASP A 415 7.99 -34.25 14.24
C ASP A 415 8.54 -33.66 12.93
N ALA A 416 9.84 -33.90 12.66
CA ALA A 416 10.51 -33.39 11.45
C ALA A 416 9.90 -33.95 10.15
N GLN A 417 9.42 -35.18 10.13
CA GLN A 417 8.76 -35.78 8.96
C GLN A 417 7.40 -35.13 8.71
N LEU A 418 6.63 -34.88 9.79
CA LEU A 418 5.33 -34.21 9.70
C LEU A 418 5.50 -32.75 9.24
N VAL A 419 6.53 -32.06 9.73
CA VAL A 419 6.89 -30.72 9.26
C VAL A 419 7.17 -30.72 7.76
N LEU A 420 8.01 -31.66 7.29
CA LEU A 420 8.37 -31.74 5.87
C LEU A 420 7.14 -32.05 4.99
N ARG A 421 6.23 -32.89 5.46
CA ARG A 421 4.98 -33.20 4.75
C ARG A 421 4.07 -31.99 4.62
N VAL A 422 3.87 -31.23 5.72
CA VAL A 422 3.07 -29.99 5.70
C VAL A 422 3.69 -28.98 4.74
N GLU A 423 5.00 -28.73 4.83
CA GLU A 423 5.68 -27.79 3.95
C GLU A 423 5.54 -28.17 2.47
N ASN A 424 5.67 -29.46 2.14
CA ASN A 424 5.49 -29.96 0.77
C ASN A 424 4.05 -29.75 0.26
N LEU A 425 3.02 -30.01 1.10
CA LEU A 425 1.63 -29.80 0.73
C LEU A 425 1.33 -28.32 0.52
N LEU A 426 1.81 -27.45 1.40
CA LEU A 426 1.62 -26.00 1.29
C LEU A 426 2.38 -25.41 0.09
N GLN A 427 3.56 -25.94 -0.24
CA GLN A 427 4.29 -25.54 -1.45
C GLN A 427 3.52 -25.94 -2.72
N GLN A 428 2.93 -27.13 -2.77
CA GLN A 428 2.09 -27.57 -3.88
C GLN A 428 0.82 -26.71 -3.99
N ALA A 429 0.19 -26.36 -2.86
CA ALA A 429 -0.95 -25.45 -2.84
C ALA A 429 -0.60 -24.07 -3.43
N ARG A 430 0.58 -23.53 -3.13
CA ARG A 430 1.05 -22.27 -3.73
C ARG A 430 1.23 -22.36 -5.24
N LEU A 431 1.65 -23.51 -5.76
CA LEU A 431 1.77 -23.73 -7.21
C LEU A 431 0.41 -23.80 -7.92
N LEU A 432 -0.68 -24.12 -7.21
CA LEU A 432 -2.03 -24.10 -7.75
C LEU A 432 -2.62 -22.68 -7.84
N VAL A 433 -2.07 -21.72 -7.07
CA VAL A 433 -2.54 -20.32 -7.06
C VAL A 433 -1.94 -19.54 -8.24
N ASN A 434 -0.75 -19.91 -8.70
CA ASN A 434 -0.06 -19.31 -9.85
C ASN A 434 -0.54 -19.90 -11.17
#